data_144a8336124e36403788f453c41c7055
#
_entry.id   144a8336124e36403788f453c41c7055
#
_cell.length_a   1.000
_cell.length_b   1.000
_cell.length_c   1.000
_cell.angle_alpha   90.00
_cell.angle_beta   90.00
_cell.angle_gamma   90.00
#
_symmetry.space_group_name_H-M   'P 1'
#
loop_
_entity.id
_entity.type
_entity.pdbx_description
1 polymer ?
#
loop_
_entity_poly.entity_id
_entity_poly.type
_entity_poly.pdbx_seq_one_letter_code
_entity_poly.pdbx_strand_id
1 'polypeptide(L)'
;MGFYRDTGVVLRLQKLGEADRIVTFLTHRHGKVRAVAKGIRRTSSRFGARLEPFGHVDLQLHTGRSLDIVTQVQTLDAFGGGLTGDYPRYTAGCALLETADRLTSEEGEPARELFLLLVGALRGLAGGTRDPYLVLDAFLLRAMVIAGWAPAITECARCGVEGEPYHRRFSVPAGGAVCEGCRPSGAVVPSDPTWRLLEALRNGDWTVAEGTDAAARRDTAGLVAAHLQWHLERTLRSLPLVDRRGGVPRVDLGEAPGVEVADDPGDGALCSDAPGDGALRPIPGAAL
;
A
#
# COMPACT_ATOMS: atom_id res chain seq x y z
N MET A 1 29.51 -14.73 1.63
CA MET A 1 29.23 -13.28 1.74
C MET A 1 29.61 -12.63 0.42
N GLY A 2 28.70 -12.02 -0.29
CA GLY A 2 28.94 -11.49 -1.63
C GLY A 2 28.21 -10.15 -1.83
N PHE A 3 28.58 -9.47 -2.93
CA PHE A 3 27.84 -8.32 -3.41
C PHE A 3 26.77 -8.79 -4.39
N TYR A 4 25.62 -8.14 -4.35
CA TYR A 4 24.58 -8.33 -5.36
C TYR A 4 23.92 -7.00 -5.71
N ARG A 5 23.24 -6.95 -6.84
CA ARG A 5 22.51 -5.80 -7.34
C ARG A 5 21.04 -6.13 -7.52
N ASP A 6 20.18 -5.18 -7.15
CA ASP A 6 18.76 -5.26 -7.40
C ASP A 6 18.15 -3.85 -7.51
N THR A 7 16.96 -3.75 -8.05
CA THR A 7 16.16 -2.54 -7.97
C THR A 7 15.13 -2.69 -6.86
N GLY A 8 14.84 -1.61 -6.13
CA GLY A 8 13.93 -1.69 -5.00
C GLY A 8 13.17 -0.39 -4.75
N VAL A 9 12.00 -0.51 -4.13
CA VAL A 9 11.25 0.62 -3.57
C VAL A 9 11.52 0.70 -2.09
N VAL A 10 11.84 1.89 -1.57
CA VAL A 10 12.02 2.13 -0.13
C VAL A 10 10.64 2.13 0.53
N LEU A 11 10.38 1.14 1.39
CA LEU A 11 9.12 1.01 2.11
C LEU A 11 9.12 1.80 3.40
N ARG A 12 10.16 1.63 4.24
CA ARG A 12 10.28 2.30 5.54
C ARG A 12 11.71 2.44 6.00
N LEU A 13 11.90 3.33 6.97
CA LEU A 13 13.17 3.63 7.61
C LEU A 13 13.05 3.43 9.11
N GLN A 14 14.07 2.82 9.72
CA GLN A 14 14.21 2.70 11.17
C GLN A 14 15.54 3.29 11.61
N LYS A 15 15.54 4.04 12.71
CA LYS A 15 16.77 4.59 13.30
C LYS A 15 17.63 3.45 13.83
N LEU A 16 18.94 3.47 13.51
CA LEU A 16 19.93 2.55 14.05
C LEU A 16 21.11 3.37 14.61
N GLY A 17 21.21 3.43 15.93
CA GLY A 17 22.21 4.26 16.58
C GLY A 17 22.07 5.76 16.21
N GLU A 18 23.19 6.50 16.18
CA GLU A 18 23.18 7.94 15.94
C GLU A 18 23.23 8.33 14.46
N ALA A 19 23.97 7.58 13.65
CA ALA A 19 24.30 7.96 12.29
C ALA A 19 23.66 7.07 11.20
N ASP A 20 23.18 5.89 11.56
CA ASP A 20 22.74 4.87 10.63
C ASP A 20 21.22 4.74 10.62
N ARG A 21 20.68 4.10 9.58
CA ARG A 21 19.29 3.65 9.48
C ARG A 21 19.23 2.23 8.92
N ILE A 22 18.26 1.46 9.39
CA ILE A 22 17.80 0.25 8.70
C ILE A 22 16.77 0.71 7.67
N VAL A 23 16.98 0.32 6.44
CA VAL A 23 16.08 0.58 5.32
C VAL A 23 15.42 -0.73 4.92
N THR A 24 14.09 -0.74 4.87
CA THR A 24 13.33 -1.87 4.33
C THR A 24 12.94 -1.56 2.89
N PHE A 25 13.28 -2.47 1.99
CA PHE A 25 12.97 -2.40 0.57
C PHE A 25 12.03 -3.53 0.17
N LEU A 26 11.16 -3.27 -0.78
CA LEU A 26 10.63 -4.32 -1.65
C LEU A 26 11.46 -4.30 -2.93
N THR A 27 12.15 -5.41 -3.21
CA THR A 27 13.05 -5.52 -4.36
C THR A 27 12.46 -6.38 -5.46
N HIS A 28 12.97 -6.19 -6.68
CA HIS A 28 12.45 -6.86 -7.86
C HIS A 28 12.74 -8.38 -7.87
N ARG A 29 13.92 -8.80 -7.36
CA ARG A 29 14.40 -10.20 -7.45
C ARG A 29 14.40 -10.92 -6.11
N HIS A 30 14.69 -10.18 -5.01
CA HIS A 30 14.89 -10.76 -3.68
C HIS A 30 13.74 -10.47 -2.70
N GLY A 31 12.59 -9.94 -3.21
CA GLY A 31 11.43 -9.63 -2.36
C GLY A 31 11.75 -8.58 -1.29
N LYS A 32 11.31 -8.81 -0.04
CA LYS A 32 11.63 -7.91 1.05
C LYS A 32 13.10 -8.06 1.48
N VAL A 33 13.81 -6.94 1.51
CA VAL A 33 15.21 -6.87 1.98
C VAL A 33 15.34 -5.78 3.02
N ARG A 34 16.01 -6.10 4.13
CA ARG A 34 16.38 -5.12 5.16
C ARG A 34 17.89 -4.91 5.15
N ALA A 35 18.31 -3.65 4.99
CA ALA A 35 19.72 -3.32 4.90
C ALA A 35 20.09 -2.09 5.71
N VAL A 36 21.30 -2.07 6.26
CA VAL A 36 21.87 -0.94 6.98
C VAL A 36 22.47 0.06 5.99
N ALA A 37 21.99 1.29 6.03
CA ALA A 37 22.59 2.44 5.35
C ALA A 37 23.48 3.20 6.34
N LYS A 38 24.79 2.88 6.32
CA LYS A 38 25.77 3.46 7.25
C LYS A 38 25.99 4.94 6.99
N GLY A 39 25.95 5.76 8.05
CA GLY A 39 26.22 7.19 7.97
C GLY A 39 25.15 8.00 7.23
N ILE A 40 23.98 7.45 6.96
CA ILE A 40 22.91 8.11 6.18
C ILE A 40 22.44 9.43 6.84
N ARG A 41 22.48 9.52 8.17
CA ARG A 41 22.04 10.72 8.93
C ARG A 41 23.12 11.80 9.04
N ARG A 42 24.33 11.56 8.55
CA ARG A 42 25.40 12.59 8.52
C ARG A 42 25.11 13.59 7.42
N THR A 43 25.43 14.86 7.66
CA THR A 43 25.27 15.95 6.66
C THR A 43 26.05 15.69 5.37
N SER A 44 27.21 15.01 5.46
CA SER A 44 28.02 14.57 4.32
C SER A 44 27.65 13.18 3.79
N SER A 45 26.41 12.72 4.03
CA SER A 45 26.00 11.40 3.59
C SER A 45 26.01 11.26 2.07
N ARG A 46 26.69 10.21 1.59
CA ARG A 46 26.67 9.85 0.15
C ARG A 46 25.31 9.31 -0.33
N PHE A 47 24.43 8.92 0.59
CA PHE A 47 23.10 8.41 0.25
C PHE A 47 22.08 9.55 0.09
N GLY A 48 22.23 10.64 0.91
CA GLY A 48 21.33 11.79 0.89
C GLY A 48 19.86 11.39 0.96
N ALA A 49 19.00 12.09 0.22
CA ALA A 49 17.56 11.82 0.15
C ALA A 49 17.18 10.62 -0.74
N ARG A 50 18.16 9.87 -1.30
CA ARG A 50 17.86 8.76 -2.22
C ARG A 50 17.18 7.57 -1.56
N LEU A 51 17.34 7.42 -0.25
CA LEU A 51 16.79 6.33 0.55
C LEU A 51 15.62 6.76 1.42
N GLU A 52 14.90 7.81 1.02
CA GLU A 52 13.65 8.19 1.68
C GLU A 52 12.47 7.34 1.13
N PRO A 53 11.38 7.15 1.92
CA PRO A 53 10.19 6.44 1.46
C PRO A 53 9.70 6.93 0.10
N PHE A 54 9.08 6.05 -0.67
CA PHE A 54 8.68 6.24 -2.07
C PHE A 54 9.82 6.32 -3.09
N GLY A 55 11.10 6.26 -2.67
CA GLY A 55 12.23 6.20 -3.60
C GLY A 55 12.28 4.86 -4.32
N HIS A 56 12.30 4.88 -5.66
CA HIS A 56 12.63 3.72 -6.48
C HIS A 56 14.10 3.80 -6.90
N VAL A 57 14.89 2.82 -6.52
CA VAL A 57 16.36 2.90 -6.56
C VAL A 57 16.99 1.64 -7.16
N ASP A 58 18.14 1.81 -7.83
CA ASP A 58 19.10 0.75 -8.13
C ASP A 58 20.08 0.63 -6.96
N LEU A 59 20.24 -0.56 -6.43
CA LEU A 59 20.96 -0.88 -5.22
C LEU A 59 22.13 -1.81 -5.48
N GLN A 60 23.27 -1.54 -4.87
CA GLN A 60 24.29 -2.54 -4.62
C GLN A 60 24.33 -2.83 -3.12
N LEU A 61 24.17 -4.10 -2.80
CA LEU A 61 24.08 -4.61 -1.45
C LEU A 61 25.23 -5.59 -1.18
N HIS A 62 25.68 -5.63 0.07
CA HIS A 62 26.59 -6.65 0.57
C HIS A 62 25.85 -7.51 1.58
N THR A 63 25.85 -8.82 1.38
CA THR A 63 25.15 -9.77 2.25
C THR A 63 25.74 -9.77 3.65
N GLY A 64 24.92 -9.47 4.66
CA GLY A 64 25.25 -9.51 6.07
C GLY A 64 24.81 -10.82 6.74
N ARG A 65 24.96 -10.93 8.06
CA ARG A 65 24.49 -12.08 8.83
C ARG A 65 22.98 -12.02 9.12
N SER A 66 22.48 -10.85 9.48
CA SER A 66 21.06 -10.58 9.80
C SER A 66 20.49 -9.43 9.01
N LEU A 67 21.30 -8.46 8.66
CA LEU A 67 20.93 -7.32 7.83
C LEU A 67 22.00 -7.13 6.76
N ASP A 68 21.60 -6.86 5.56
CA ASP A 68 22.49 -6.49 4.47
C ASP A 68 23.05 -5.07 4.68
N ILE A 69 24.02 -4.68 3.87
CA ILE A 69 24.63 -3.35 3.93
C ILE A 69 24.47 -2.70 2.57
N VAL A 70 23.86 -1.51 2.54
CA VAL A 70 23.81 -0.68 1.32
C VAL A 70 25.20 -0.14 1.02
N THR A 71 25.75 -0.48 -0.12
CA THR A 71 27.06 -0.03 -0.58
C THR A 71 26.99 1.06 -1.63
N GLN A 72 26.04 0.97 -2.57
CA GLN A 72 25.76 1.99 -3.57
C GLN A 72 24.25 2.12 -3.79
N VAL A 73 23.81 3.32 -4.15
CA VAL A 73 22.42 3.62 -4.49
C VAL A 73 22.38 4.66 -5.61
N GLN A 74 21.53 4.41 -6.59
CA GLN A 74 21.18 5.34 -7.65
C GLN A 74 19.66 5.48 -7.73
N THR A 75 19.15 6.70 -7.79
CA THR A 75 17.72 6.95 -7.96
C THR A 75 17.31 6.60 -9.39
N LEU A 76 16.27 5.79 -9.53
CA LEU A 76 15.57 5.52 -10.78
C LEU A 76 14.36 6.45 -10.92
N ASP A 77 13.49 6.47 -9.90
CA ASP A 77 12.36 7.38 -9.81
C ASP A 77 12.27 7.96 -8.38
N ALA A 78 12.07 9.27 -8.27
CA ALA A 78 11.88 9.98 -7.00
C ALA A 78 10.39 10.33 -6.83
N PHE A 79 9.54 9.33 -6.57
CA PHE A 79 8.09 9.53 -6.46
C PHE A 79 7.70 10.47 -5.32
N GLY A 80 8.50 10.51 -4.24
CA GLY A 80 8.24 11.36 -3.07
C GLY A 80 8.01 12.82 -3.42
N GLY A 81 8.73 13.38 -4.41
CA GLY A 81 8.57 14.76 -4.83
C GLY A 81 7.18 15.11 -5.35
N GLY A 82 6.50 14.15 -6.00
CA GLY A 82 5.13 14.32 -6.49
C GLY A 82 4.03 14.00 -5.46
N LEU A 83 4.42 13.46 -4.29
CA LEU A 83 3.47 13.01 -3.26
C LEU A 83 3.44 13.94 -2.04
N THR A 84 4.58 14.44 -1.58
CA THR A 84 4.72 15.15 -0.30
C THR A 84 4.00 16.49 -0.23
N GLY A 85 3.66 17.10 -1.37
CA GLY A 85 2.90 18.36 -1.43
C GLY A 85 1.38 18.18 -1.48
N ASP A 86 0.88 16.96 -1.54
CA ASP A 86 -0.55 16.64 -1.73
C ASP A 86 -0.96 15.57 -0.71
N TYR A 87 -1.70 15.98 0.31
CA TYR A 87 -2.09 15.10 1.42
C TYR A 87 -2.82 13.82 0.98
N PRO A 88 -3.83 13.87 0.09
CA PRO A 88 -4.46 12.68 -0.47
C PRO A 88 -3.49 11.70 -1.14
N ARG A 89 -2.57 12.19 -1.97
CA ARG A 89 -1.56 11.35 -2.63
C ARG A 89 -0.56 10.78 -1.65
N TYR A 90 -0.13 11.58 -0.69
CA TYR A 90 0.83 11.17 0.33
C TYR A 90 0.25 10.04 1.20
N THR A 91 -0.96 10.21 1.73
CA THR A 91 -1.61 9.19 2.57
C THR A 91 -1.96 7.93 1.80
N ALA A 92 -2.41 8.05 0.55
CA ALA A 92 -2.59 6.89 -0.34
C ALA A 92 -1.24 6.19 -0.58
N GLY A 93 -0.17 6.93 -0.86
CA GLY A 93 1.17 6.38 -1.01
C GLY A 93 1.66 5.63 0.23
N CYS A 94 1.45 6.18 1.43
CA CYS A 94 1.76 5.50 2.69
C CYS A 94 1.01 4.17 2.82
N ALA A 95 -0.28 4.14 2.43
CA ALA A 95 -1.07 2.91 2.45
C ALA A 95 -0.56 1.87 1.44
N LEU A 96 -0.06 2.31 0.27
CA LEU A 96 0.59 1.40 -0.68
C LEU A 96 1.84 0.75 -0.08
N LEU A 97 2.74 1.57 0.52
CA LEU A 97 3.99 1.07 1.11
C LEU A 97 3.72 0.12 2.27
N GLU A 98 2.79 0.47 3.18
CA GLU A 98 2.45 -0.37 4.32
C GLU A 98 1.84 -1.70 3.86
N THR A 99 0.92 -1.66 2.89
CA THR A 99 0.30 -2.88 2.35
C THR A 99 1.37 -3.79 1.74
N ALA A 100 2.29 -3.24 0.95
CA ALA A 100 3.38 -4.01 0.35
C ALA A 100 4.30 -4.62 1.42
N ASP A 101 4.61 -3.88 2.49
CA ASP A 101 5.41 -4.39 3.62
C ASP A 101 4.70 -5.52 4.37
N ARG A 102 3.37 -5.44 4.54
CA ARG A 102 2.57 -6.47 5.22
C ARG A 102 2.38 -7.73 4.40
N LEU A 103 2.20 -7.60 3.08
CA LEU A 103 2.00 -8.74 2.18
C LEU A 103 3.29 -9.52 1.91
N THR A 104 4.45 -8.93 2.18
CA THR A 104 5.76 -9.60 2.09
C THR A 104 6.24 -9.92 3.49
N SER A 105 5.67 -10.93 4.16
CA SER A 105 5.99 -11.28 5.55
C SER A 105 7.42 -11.81 5.70
N GLU A 106 7.91 -12.61 4.76
CA GLU A 106 9.23 -13.23 4.80
C GLU A 106 10.27 -12.44 4.02
N GLU A 107 11.48 -12.29 4.62
CA GLU A 107 12.61 -11.65 3.93
C GLU A 107 13.22 -12.63 2.93
N GLY A 108 13.61 -12.11 1.75
CA GLY A 108 14.28 -12.90 0.71
C GLY A 108 13.36 -13.73 -0.17
N GLU A 109 12.04 -13.75 0.09
CA GLU A 109 11.09 -14.43 -0.77
C GLU A 109 10.72 -13.54 -1.98
N PRO A 110 10.93 -13.99 -3.24
CA PRO A 110 10.65 -13.18 -4.41
C PRO A 110 9.18 -12.76 -4.51
N ALA A 111 8.93 -11.46 -4.68
CA ALA A 111 7.60 -10.88 -4.81
C ALA A 111 7.51 -9.92 -6.01
N ARG A 112 7.97 -10.41 -7.18
CA ARG A 112 8.12 -9.61 -8.40
C ARG A 112 6.82 -8.93 -8.86
N GLU A 113 5.71 -9.64 -8.82
CA GLU A 113 4.42 -9.09 -9.27
C GLU A 113 3.96 -7.95 -8.37
N LEU A 114 4.10 -8.10 -7.05
CA LEU A 114 3.80 -7.06 -6.08
C LEU A 114 4.73 -5.84 -6.24
N PHE A 115 6.03 -6.08 -6.50
CA PHE A 115 6.99 -5.01 -6.79
C PHE A 115 6.56 -4.18 -8.01
N LEU A 116 6.22 -4.83 -9.13
CA LEU A 116 5.80 -4.15 -10.35
C LEU A 116 4.48 -3.40 -10.15
N LEU A 117 3.54 -3.99 -9.41
CA LEU A 117 2.27 -3.36 -9.04
C LEU A 117 2.52 -2.10 -8.20
N LEU A 118 3.41 -2.17 -7.20
CA LEU A 118 3.76 -1.03 -6.33
C LEU A 118 4.39 0.11 -7.13
N VAL A 119 5.39 -0.18 -7.98
CA VAL A 119 6.04 0.83 -8.82
C VAL A 119 5.03 1.50 -9.75
N GLY A 120 4.13 0.71 -10.36
CA GLY A 120 3.07 1.24 -11.22
C GLY A 120 2.09 2.16 -10.48
N ALA A 121 1.67 1.78 -9.27
CA ALA A 121 0.77 2.56 -8.43
C ALA A 121 1.42 3.88 -7.96
N LEU A 122 2.68 3.82 -7.48
CA LEU A 122 3.44 5.02 -7.08
C LEU A 122 3.65 5.98 -8.24
N ARG A 123 3.93 5.47 -9.44
CA ARG A 123 4.04 6.29 -10.66
C ARG A 123 2.72 6.95 -11.00
N GLY A 124 1.60 6.22 -10.90
CA GLY A 124 0.25 6.76 -11.11
C GLY A 124 -0.10 7.87 -10.12
N LEU A 125 0.24 7.70 -8.83
CA LEU A 125 0.05 8.72 -7.79
C LEU A 125 0.92 9.96 -8.05
N ALA A 126 2.21 9.77 -8.30
CA ALA A 126 3.16 10.86 -8.50
C ALA A 126 2.86 11.67 -9.76
N GLY A 127 2.35 11.02 -10.82
CA GLY A 127 1.96 11.67 -12.07
C GLY A 127 0.69 12.53 -11.95
N GLY A 128 -0.13 12.29 -10.94
CA GLY A 128 -1.27 13.14 -10.59
C GLY A 128 -2.42 13.21 -11.59
N THR A 129 -2.45 12.32 -12.54
CA THR A 129 -3.50 12.30 -13.61
C THR A 129 -4.75 11.57 -13.17
N ARG A 130 -4.69 10.80 -12.06
CA ARG A 130 -5.79 9.97 -11.57
C ARG A 130 -6.16 10.31 -10.14
N ASP A 131 -7.40 10.02 -9.78
CA ASP A 131 -7.88 10.09 -8.40
C ASP A 131 -7.02 9.17 -7.49
N PRO A 132 -6.35 9.68 -6.45
CA PRO A 132 -5.46 8.91 -5.61
C PRO A 132 -6.16 7.78 -4.87
N TYR A 133 -7.44 7.92 -4.56
CA TYR A 133 -8.22 6.90 -3.88
C TYR A 133 -8.57 5.73 -4.79
N LEU A 134 -8.88 6.01 -6.07
CA LEU A 134 -9.08 4.94 -7.06
C LEU A 134 -7.77 4.18 -7.34
N VAL A 135 -6.63 4.88 -7.36
CA VAL A 135 -5.31 4.22 -7.50
C VAL A 135 -5.04 3.33 -6.30
N LEU A 136 -5.33 3.79 -5.09
CA LEU A 136 -5.19 3.00 -3.86
C LEU A 136 -6.08 1.75 -3.91
N ASP A 137 -7.38 1.90 -4.20
CA ASP A 137 -8.32 0.78 -4.21
C ASP A 137 -7.97 -0.25 -5.29
N ALA A 138 -7.54 0.18 -6.47
CA ALA A 138 -7.06 -0.70 -7.53
C ALA A 138 -5.81 -1.46 -7.10
N PHE A 139 -4.88 -0.79 -6.40
CA PHE A 139 -3.69 -1.45 -5.85
C PHE A 139 -4.07 -2.50 -4.82
N LEU A 140 -4.92 -2.16 -3.83
CA LEU A 140 -5.34 -3.08 -2.77
C LEU A 140 -6.02 -4.33 -3.35
N LEU A 141 -6.96 -4.17 -4.29
CA LEU A 141 -7.63 -5.29 -4.96
C LEU A 141 -6.64 -6.20 -5.67
N ARG A 142 -5.73 -5.64 -6.45
CA ARG A 142 -4.74 -6.42 -7.20
C ARG A 142 -3.68 -7.04 -6.32
N ALA A 143 -3.29 -6.37 -5.25
CA ALA A 143 -2.37 -6.92 -4.27
C ALA A 143 -2.99 -8.14 -3.56
N MET A 144 -4.31 -8.11 -3.28
CA MET A 144 -5.04 -9.27 -2.77
C MET A 144 -5.10 -10.42 -3.79
N VAL A 145 -5.22 -10.12 -5.09
CA VAL A 145 -5.11 -11.16 -6.14
C VAL A 145 -3.75 -11.86 -6.09
N ILE A 146 -2.67 -11.07 -6.01
CA ILE A 146 -1.30 -11.59 -5.92
C ILE A 146 -1.10 -12.43 -4.65
N ALA A 147 -1.70 -12.01 -3.53
CA ALA A 147 -1.64 -12.73 -2.26
C ALA A 147 -2.55 -13.98 -2.19
N GLY A 148 -3.35 -14.25 -3.22
CA GLY A 148 -4.32 -15.36 -3.23
C GLY A 148 -5.60 -15.07 -2.43
N TRP A 149 -5.87 -13.82 -2.09
CA TRP A 149 -7.03 -13.36 -1.30
C TRP A 149 -8.04 -12.57 -2.15
N ALA A 150 -8.06 -12.81 -3.46
CA ALA A 150 -8.97 -12.11 -4.36
C ALA A 150 -10.43 -12.28 -3.92
N PRO A 151 -11.19 -11.17 -3.74
CA PRO A 151 -12.62 -11.30 -3.51
C PRO A 151 -13.31 -11.85 -4.77
N ALA A 152 -14.22 -12.82 -4.61
CA ALA A 152 -15.12 -13.21 -5.66
C ALA A 152 -16.03 -12.02 -6.04
N ILE A 153 -16.18 -11.75 -7.34
CA ILE A 153 -17.00 -10.63 -7.84
C ILE A 153 -18.10 -11.14 -8.76
N THR A 154 -17.76 -11.99 -9.73
CA THR A 154 -18.65 -12.47 -10.76
C THR A 154 -19.26 -13.84 -10.44
N GLU A 155 -18.70 -14.54 -9.49
CA GLU A 155 -19.10 -15.89 -9.06
C GLU A 155 -19.39 -15.92 -7.57
N CYS A 156 -20.16 -16.89 -7.12
CA CYS A 156 -20.40 -17.10 -5.69
C CYS A 156 -19.17 -17.67 -5.01
N ALA A 157 -18.62 -16.97 -4.02
CA ALA A 157 -17.45 -17.40 -3.24
C ALA A 157 -17.63 -18.77 -2.55
N ARG A 158 -18.87 -19.27 -2.37
CA ARG A 158 -19.13 -20.54 -1.69
C ARG A 158 -19.41 -21.71 -2.63
N CYS A 159 -20.22 -21.50 -3.66
CA CYS A 159 -20.64 -22.62 -4.54
C CYS A 159 -20.15 -22.45 -5.99
N GLY A 160 -19.44 -21.38 -6.32
CA GLY A 160 -18.87 -21.13 -7.64
C GLY A 160 -19.90 -20.82 -8.73
N VAL A 161 -21.21 -20.75 -8.41
CA VAL A 161 -22.21 -20.44 -9.43
C VAL A 161 -21.99 -19.02 -9.94
N GLU A 162 -21.96 -18.85 -11.25
CA GLU A 162 -21.91 -17.55 -11.88
C GLU A 162 -23.27 -16.87 -11.86
N GLY A 163 -23.33 -15.58 -11.63
CA GLY A 163 -24.57 -14.80 -11.53
C GLY A 163 -24.58 -13.62 -12.48
N GLU A 164 -25.66 -13.47 -13.23
CA GLU A 164 -25.90 -12.34 -14.12
C GLU A 164 -26.89 -11.33 -13.47
N PRO A 165 -26.59 -10.00 -13.55
CA PRO A 165 -25.31 -9.37 -13.89
C PRO A 165 -24.27 -9.40 -12.76
N TYR A 166 -24.65 -9.68 -11.51
CA TYR A 166 -23.79 -9.90 -10.33
C TYR A 166 -24.59 -10.56 -9.21
N HIS A 167 -23.93 -11.31 -8.34
CA HIS A 167 -24.55 -11.75 -7.08
C HIS A 167 -24.80 -10.48 -6.24
N ARG A 168 -26.04 -10.29 -5.83
CA ARG A 168 -26.51 -9.03 -5.20
C ARG A 168 -25.98 -8.81 -3.78
N ARG A 169 -25.20 -9.73 -3.23
CA ARG A 169 -24.72 -9.66 -1.85
C ARG A 169 -23.23 -9.90 -1.77
N PHE A 170 -22.59 -9.20 -0.87
CA PHE A 170 -21.17 -9.34 -0.57
C PHE A 170 -20.99 -9.72 0.90
N SER A 171 -20.16 -10.71 1.16
CA SER A 171 -19.81 -11.15 2.51
C SER A 171 -18.30 -11.30 2.61
N VAL A 172 -17.67 -10.48 3.45
CA VAL A 172 -16.23 -10.55 3.73
C VAL A 172 -15.85 -11.94 4.27
N PRO A 173 -16.52 -12.50 5.29
CA PRO A 173 -16.18 -13.84 5.79
C PRO A 173 -16.39 -14.97 4.78
N ALA A 174 -17.24 -14.78 3.78
CA ALA A 174 -17.44 -15.77 2.73
C ALA A 174 -16.44 -15.64 1.57
N GLY A 175 -15.67 -14.53 1.52
CA GLY A 175 -14.67 -14.29 0.48
C GLY A 175 -15.19 -13.48 -0.70
N GLY A 176 -16.28 -12.72 -0.57
CA GLY A 176 -16.78 -11.86 -1.65
C GLY A 176 -18.26 -12.03 -1.97
N ALA A 177 -18.60 -12.04 -3.27
CA ALA A 177 -19.96 -12.23 -3.78
C ALA A 177 -20.56 -13.57 -3.33
N VAL A 178 -21.84 -13.55 -2.95
CA VAL A 178 -22.59 -14.75 -2.56
C VAL A 178 -23.97 -14.75 -3.19
N CYS A 179 -24.39 -15.92 -3.67
CA CYS A 179 -25.74 -16.13 -4.19
C CYS A 179 -26.77 -16.18 -3.06
N GLU A 180 -28.06 -16.09 -3.40
CA GLU A 180 -29.17 -16.07 -2.44
C GLU A 180 -29.18 -17.32 -1.55
N GLY A 181 -28.85 -18.50 -2.10
CA GLY A 181 -28.80 -19.78 -1.36
C GLY A 181 -27.61 -19.91 -0.42
N CYS A 182 -26.53 -19.19 -0.67
CA CYS A 182 -25.28 -19.26 0.11
C CYS A 182 -25.07 -18.06 1.05
N ARG A 183 -25.95 -17.07 1.04
CA ARG A 183 -25.80 -15.84 1.81
C ARG A 183 -25.78 -16.11 3.31
N PRO A 184 -24.77 -15.65 4.05
CA PRO A 184 -24.82 -15.61 5.50
C PRO A 184 -25.62 -14.40 6.00
N SER A 185 -26.00 -14.41 7.29
CA SER A 185 -26.47 -13.20 7.98
C SER A 185 -25.40 -12.11 7.94
N GLY A 186 -25.83 -10.85 7.77
CA GLY A 186 -24.89 -9.70 7.70
C GLY A 186 -24.24 -9.48 6.33
N ALA A 187 -24.57 -10.27 5.30
CA ALA A 187 -24.12 -9.97 3.94
C ALA A 187 -24.72 -8.65 3.45
N VAL A 188 -23.88 -7.72 2.98
CA VAL A 188 -24.31 -6.40 2.47
C VAL A 188 -24.80 -6.49 1.03
N VAL A 189 -25.54 -5.48 0.56
CA VAL A 189 -26.07 -5.39 -0.80
C VAL A 189 -25.42 -4.21 -1.50
N PRO A 190 -24.26 -4.40 -2.18
CA PRO A 190 -23.66 -3.34 -2.96
C PRO A 190 -24.54 -2.94 -4.13
N SER A 191 -24.48 -1.65 -4.52
CA SER A 191 -25.16 -1.17 -5.71
C SER A 191 -24.51 -1.70 -7.00
N ASP A 192 -25.25 -1.71 -8.12
CA ASP A 192 -24.68 -2.09 -9.41
C ASP A 192 -23.44 -1.27 -9.82
N PRO A 193 -23.41 0.07 -9.60
CA PRO A 193 -22.19 0.85 -9.81
C PRO A 193 -21.01 0.40 -8.94
N THR A 194 -21.24 -0.03 -7.70
CA THR A 194 -20.21 -0.57 -6.80
C THR A 194 -19.60 -1.86 -7.37
N TRP A 195 -20.42 -2.78 -7.85
CA TRP A 195 -19.95 -4.02 -8.47
C TRP A 195 -19.12 -3.76 -9.74
N ARG A 196 -19.60 -2.87 -10.62
CA ARG A 196 -18.86 -2.47 -11.83
C ARG A 196 -17.52 -1.83 -11.47
N LEU A 197 -17.48 -1.01 -10.43
CA LEU A 197 -16.23 -0.38 -9.99
C LEU A 197 -15.24 -1.41 -9.43
N LEU A 198 -15.68 -2.36 -8.62
CA LEU A 198 -14.82 -3.45 -8.13
C LEU A 198 -14.17 -4.22 -9.29
N GLU A 199 -14.97 -4.57 -10.30
CA GLU A 199 -14.46 -5.26 -11.49
C GLU A 199 -13.52 -4.38 -12.31
N ALA A 200 -13.89 -3.13 -12.56
CA ALA A 200 -13.07 -2.17 -13.30
C ALA A 200 -11.70 -1.95 -12.64
N LEU A 201 -11.66 -1.76 -11.32
CA LEU A 201 -10.41 -1.58 -10.57
C LEU A 201 -9.53 -2.83 -10.60
N ARG A 202 -10.13 -4.02 -10.48
CA ARG A 202 -9.42 -5.30 -10.60
C ARG A 202 -8.78 -5.46 -11.97
N ASN A 203 -9.53 -5.15 -13.03
CA ASN A 203 -9.10 -5.34 -14.42
C ASN A 203 -8.30 -4.16 -14.99
N GLY A 204 -8.34 -2.97 -14.34
CA GLY A 204 -7.67 -1.75 -14.80
C GLY A 204 -8.43 -0.97 -15.83
N ASP A 205 -9.73 -1.11 -15.85
CA ASP A 205 -10.60 -0.25 -16.68
C ASP A 205 -10.80 1.10 -15.98
N TRP A 206 -9.88 2.01 -16.28
CA TRP A 206 -9.89 3.35 -15.71
C TRP A 206 -11.02 4.21 -16.25
N THR A 207 -11.51 3.95 -17.46
CA THR A 207 -12.64 4.69 -18.04
C THR A 207 -13.89 4.49 -17.23
N VAL A 208 -14.19 3.25 -16.87
CA VAL A 208 -15.32 2.91 -16.00
C VAL A 208 -15.08 3.43 -14.58
N ALA A 209 -13.87 3.24 -14.04
CA ALA A 209 -13.56 3.65 -12.65
C ALA A 209 -13.69 5.17 -12.45
N GLU A 210 -13.16 5.97 -13.36
CA GLU A 210 -13.22 7.44 -13.28
C GLU A 210 -14.62 7.99 -13.52
N GLY A 211 -15.47 7.30 -14.29
CA GLY A 211 -16.87 7.64 -14.52
C GLY A 211 -17.82 7.28 -13.38
N THR A 212 -17.37 6.61 -12.34
CA THR A 212 -18.23 6.13 -11.24
C THR A 212 -18.51 7.25 -10.23
N ASP A 213 -19.73 7.26 -9.67
CA ASP A 213 -20.17 8.25 -8.69
C ASP A 213 -19.51 8.10 -7.31
N ALA A 214 -19.62 9.15 -6.49
CA ALA A 214 -18.95 9.19 -5.19
C ALA A 214 -19.53 8.17 -4.17
N ALA A 215 -20.80 7.76 -4.30
CA ALA A 215 -21.41 6.78 -3.40
C ALA A 215 -20.82 5.40 -3.66
N ALA A 216 -20.79 4.96 -4.94
CA ALA A 216 -20.19 3.70 -5.32
C ALA A 216 -18.68 3.64 -5.00
N ARG A 217 -17.95 4.75 -5.15
CA ARG A 217 -16.53 4.83 -4.73
C ARG A 217 -16.35 4.62 -3.23
N ARG A 218 -17.20 5.22 -2.39
CA ARG A 218 -17.15 5.02 -0.94
C ARG A 218 -17.46 3.58 -0.55
N ASP A 219 -18.51 3.00 -1.13
CA ASP A 219 -18.93 1.62 -0.85
C ASP A 219 -17.81 0.64 -1.27
N THR A 220 -17.26 0.82 -2.48
CA THR A 220 -16.14 0.01 -2.98
C THR A 220 -14.94 0.08 -2.05
N ALA A 221 -14.56 1.30 -1.63
CA ALA A 221 -13.44 1.50 -0.71
C ALA A 221 -13.66 0.77 0.63
N GLY A 222 -14.88 0.83 1.17
CA GLY A 222 -15.26 0.12 2.39
C GLY A 222 -15.14 -1.41 2.23
N LEU A 223 -15.64 -1.95 1.14
CA LEU A 223 -15.57 -3.40 0.86
C LEU A 223 -14.14 -3.87 0.68
N VAL A 224 -13.33 -3.12 -0.09
CA VAL A 224 -11.92 -3.44 -0.34
C VAL A 224 -11.11 -3.42 0.96
N ALA A 225 -11.28 -2.35 1.77
CA ALA A 225 -10.59 -2.23 3.05
C ALA A 225 -11.00 -3.34 4.03
N ALA A 226 -12.30 -3.62 4.15
CA ALA A 226 -12.81 -4.66 5.03
C ALA A 226 -12.31 -6.06 4.62
N HIS A 227 -12.31 -6.36 3.30
CA HIS A 227 -11.82 -7.64 2.80
C HIS A 227 -10.33 -7.82 3.03
N LEU A 228 -9.52 -6.77 2.78
CA LEU A 228 -8.09 -6.80 3.06
C LEU A 228 -7.81 -7.00 4.55
N GLN A 229 -8.49 -6.25 5.43
CA GLN A 229 -8.32 -6.35 6.88
C GLN A 229 -8.71 -7.73 7.44
N TRP A 230 -9.69 -8.39 6.83
CA TRP A 230 -10.09 -9.75 7.19
C TRP A 230 -8.96 -10.77 7.01
N HIS A 231 -8.15 -10.60 5.97
CA HIS A 231 -7.04 -11.50 5.67
C HIS A 231 -5.72 -11.10 6.33
N LEU A 232 -5.58 -9.81 6.69
CA LEU A 232 -4.41 -9.35 7.44
C LEU A 232 -4.65 -9.61 8.94
N GLU A 233 -3.73 -10.31 9.58
CA GLU A 233 -3.77 -10.52 11.03
C GLU A 233 -3.68 -9.20 11.84
N ARG A 234 -3.18 -8.14 11.20
CA ARG A 234 -2.99 -6.81 11.81
C ARG A 234 -3.58 -5.72 10.91
N THR A 235 -4.24 -4.74 11.52
CA THR A 235 -4.79 -3.58 10.80
C THR A 235 -3.69 -2.70 10.20
N LEU A 236 -3.95 -2.14 9.01
CA LEU A 236 -3.08 -1.12 8.41
C LEU A 236 -3.26 0.21 9.16
N ARG A 237 -2.15 0.79 9.62
CA ARG A 237 -2.14 2.07 10.36
C ARG A 237 -2.37 3.27 9.45
N SER A 238 -2.00 3.16 8.19
CA SER A 238 -2.12 4.23 7.19
C SER A 238 -3.52 4.41 6.61
N LEU A 239 -4.34 3.35 6.53
CA LEU A 239 -5.70 3.44 5.98
C LEU A 239 -6.60 4.46 6.70
N PRO A 240 -6.60 4.58 8.04
CA PRO A 240 -7.38 5.61 8.73
C PRO A 240 -6.93 7.05 8.43
N LEU A 241 -5.71 7.26 7.94
CA LEU A 241 -5.18 8.57 7.55
C LEU A 241 -5.64 9.01 6.15
N VAL A 242 -6.16 8.07 5.36
CA VAL A 242 -6.71 8.35 4.03
C VAL A 242 -8.06 9.04 4.18
N ASP A 243 -8.06 10.39 4.13
CA ASP A 243 -9.27 11.20 4.25
C ASP A 243 -10.13 11.10 2.99
N ARG A 244 -11.02 10.13 2.97
CA ARG A 244 -12.07 9.98 1.95
C ARG A 244 -13.27 10.80 2.37
N ARG A 245 -13.25 12.11 2.22
CA ARG A 245 -14.33 13.04 2.64
C ARG A 245 -15.70 12.43 2.43
N GLY A 246 -16.29 11.89 3.53
CA GLY A 246 -17.60 11.24 3.51
C GLY A 246 -17.65 9.85 4.16
N GLY A 247 -16.81 9.56 5.15
CA GLY A 247 -16.93 8.41 6.07
C GLY A 247 -16.93 7.05 5.35
N VAL A 248 -15.90 6.28 5.56
CA VAL A 248 -15.96 4.83 5.29
C VAL A 248 -17.14 4.27 6.10
N PRO A 249 -18.13 3.57 5.51
CA PRO A 249 -19.12 2.84 6.30
C PRO A 249 -18.35 1.94 7.27
N ARG A 250 -18.58 2.08 8.58
CA ARG A 250 -18.11 1.09 9.54
C ARG A 250 -18.86 -0.19 9.23
N VAL A 251 -18.26 -1.09 8.48
CA VAL A 251 -18.72 -2.48 8.40
C VAL A 251 -18.46 -3.03 9.79
N ASP A 252 -19.52 -3.32 10.52
CA ASP A 252 -19.43 -3.95 11.84
C ASP A 252 -18.89 -5.38 11.60
N LEU A 253 -17.59 -5.50 11.69
CA LEU A 253 -16.90 -6.79 11.65
C LEU A 253 -17.12 -7.38 13.04
N GLY A 254 -18.18 -8.17 13.22
CA GLY A 254 -18.39 -8.92 14.46
C GLY A 254 -17.05 -9.45 14.98
N GLU A 255 -16.83 -9.32 16.29
CA GLU A 255 -15.57 -9.58 16.99
C GLU A 255 -14.81 -10.78 16.39
N ALA A 256 -13.61 -10.50 15.86
CA ALA A 256 -12.66 -11.54 15.52
C ALA A 256 -12.30 -12.31 16.80
N PRO A 257 -12.22 -13.65 16.79
CA PRO A 257 -11.82 -14.41 17.96
C PRO A 257 -10.47 -13.91 18.45
N GLY A 258 -10.40 -13.58 19.75
CA GLY A 258 -9.32 -12.86 20.39
C GLY A 258 -7.93 -13.44 20.10
N VAL A 259 -7.08 -12.59 19.55
CA VAL A 259 -5.64 -12.80 19.47
C VAL A 259 -5.00 -11.84 20.46
N GLU A 260 -4.34 -12.37 21.48
CA GLU A 260 -3.51 -11.62 22.42
C GLU A 260 -2.45 -10.84 21.64
N VAL A 261 -2.43 -9.54 21.84
CA VAL A 261 -1.46 -8.62 21.23
C VAL A 261 -0.12 -8.81 21.96
N ALA A 262 0.80 -9.52 21.32
CA ALA A 262 2.20 -9.47 21.75
C ALA A 262 2.79 -8.12 21.33
N ASP A 263 3.36 -7.40 22.30
CA ASP A 263 4.07 -6.14 22.08
C ASP A 263 5.22 -6.34 21.09
N ASP A 264 5.11 -5.71 19.90
CA ASP A 264 6.18 -5.68 18.90
C ASP A 264 7.08 -4.45 19.17
N PRO A 265 8.37 -4.66 19.50
CA PRO A 265 9.31 -3.56 19.79
C PRO A 265 9.81 -2.83 18.53
N GLY A 266 9.04 -2.79 17.45
CA GLY A 266 9.43 -2.23 16.17
C GLY A 266 8.74 -0.90 15.82
N ASP A 267 8.93 0.18 16.62
CA ASP A 267 8.61 1.54 16.21
C ASP A 267 9.56 2.04 15.09
N GLY A 268 9.30 1.58 13.86
CA GLY A 268 9.83 2.19 12.64
C GLY A 268 8.83 3.23 12.14
N ALA A 269 9.28 4.46 11.91
CA ALA A 269 8.46 5.52 11.32
C ALA A 269 7.91 5.10 9.95
N LEU A 270 6.72 4.51 9.95
CA LEU A 270 5.83 4.51 8.81
C LEU A 270 5.25 5.92 8.74
N CYS A 271 5.37 6.64 7.66
CA CYS A 271 4.68 7.89 7.29
C CYS A 271 3.87 8.65 8.40
N SER A 272 4.15 8.40 9.70
CA SER A 272 3.42 8.94 10.84
C SER A 272 3.89 10.35 11.24
N ASP A 273 5.07 10.76 10.75
CA ASP A 273 5.57 12.12 10.97
C ASP A 273 5.24 13.00 9.74
N ALA A 274 3.99 13.46 9.67
CA ALA A 274 3.68 14.63 8.85
C ALA A 274 4.57 15.79 9.33
N PRO A 275 5.21 16.57 8.42
CA PRO A 275 5.97 17.74 8.85
C PRO A 275 5.01 18.69 9.58
N GLY A 276 5.23 18.84 10.90
CA GLY A 276 4.53 19.83 11.71
C GLY A 276 4.72 21.22 11.10
N ASP A 277 3.68 22.06 11.18
CA ASP A 277 3.63 23.45 10.77
C ASP A 277 4.91 24.21 11.10
N GLY A 278 5.91 24.12 10.22
CA GLY A 278 7.06 24.98 10.18
C GLY A 278 6.70 26.22 9.39
N ALA A 279 6.27 27.28 10.08
CA ALA A 279 6.02 28.59 9.53
C ALA A 279 7.10 28.99 8.52
N LEU A 280 6.72 29.12 7.26
CA LEU A 280 7.53 29.72 6.19
C LEU A 280 7.84 31.16 6.58
N ARG A 281 9.07 31.41 7.02
CA ARG A 281 9.63 32.78 7.09
C ARG A 281 9.86 33.27 5.66
N PRO A 282 9.40 34.47 5.31
CA PRO A 282 9.66 35.03 4.00
C PRO A 282 11.15 35.36 3.85
N ILE A 283 11.73 34.95 2.74
CA ILE A 283 13.08 35.33 2.32
C ILE A 283 13.03 36.79 1.81
N PRO A 284 13.81 37.73 2.32
CA PRO A 284 13.86 39.07 1.78
C PRO A 284 14.79 39.15 0.55
N GLY A 285 14.28 39.69 -0.54
CA GLY A 285 15.00 40.47 -1.52
C GLY A 285 15.89 39.73 -2.52
N ALA A 286 15.42 39.63 -3.75
CA ALA A 286 16.26 39.84 -4.94
C ALA A 286 15.45 40.65 -5.94
N ALA A 287 15.71 41.94 -5.98
CA ALA A 287 15.45 42.78 -7.15
C ALA A 287 16.61 42.58 -8.14
N LEU A 288 16.27 42.38 -9.38
CA LEU A 288 16.74 42.76 -10.71
C LEU A 288 16.55 41.60 -11.69
#